data_6ec18ef63e9f75f09a6ab9cde37512fb
#
_entry.id   6ec18ef63e9f75f09a6ab9cde37512fb
#
_cell.length_a   1.000
_cell.length_b   1.000
_cell.length_c   1.000
_cell.angle_alpha   90.00
_cell.angle_beta   90.00
_cell.angle_gamma   90.00
#
_symmetry.space_group_name_H-M   'P 1'
#
loop_
_entity.id
_entity.type
_entity.pdbx_description
1 polymer ?
#
loop_
_entity_poly.entity_id
_entity_poly.type
_entity_poly.pdbx_seq_one_letter_code
_entity_poly.pdbx_strand_id
1 'polypeptide(L)'
;MKNILIVDDEPDIREILRYNLEKAGFNITEAVNGDDALDKVSRDLDLAILDIMMPGRDGYEVCRKIREQGNTVPIVFLTAMDREFDEVRGLEVGGDDYVRKPFSPRMLIARINAILRRVDQISSKGTSISFGDLEINTLTYIAKLEGNELYLPRKEFELLAFFMNQPNIIFSREELLSRIWEEDVFVVDRTIDVHINRIRSKLGIYKNWIETVKGVGYRFRPKQ
;
A
#
# COMPACT_ATOMS: atom_id res chain seq x y z
N MET A 1 10.40 -16.69 8.46
CA MET A 1 9.50 -15.82 9.27
C MET A 1 9.47 -14.48 8.59
N LYS A 2 8.36 -13.74 8.65
CA LYS A 2 8.23 -12.40 8.04
C LYS A 2 8.76 -11.34 8.99
N ASN A 3 9.49 -10.36 8.46
CA ASN A 3 10.14 -9.28 9.21
C ASN A 3 9.26 -8.04 9.23
N ILE A 4 8.90 -7.54 10.41
CA ILE A 4 8.04 -6.36 10.59
C ILE A 4 8.81 -5.30 11.36
N LEU A 5 8.80 -4.07 10.86
CA LEU A 5 9.29 -2.88 11.56
C LEU A 5 8.12 -2.22 12.28
N ILE A 6 8.25 -1.96 13.58
CA ILE A 6 7.32 -1.18 14.39
C ILE A 6 7.97 0.15 14.68
N VAL A 7 7.27 1.24 14.39
CA VAL A 7 7.72 2.61 14.65
C VAL A 7 6.65 3.35 15.43
N ASP A 8 6.93 3.66 16.68
CA ASP A 8 6.04 4.39 17.59
C ASP A 8 6.90 5.02 18.69
N ASP A 9 6.63 6.23 19.13
CA ASP A 9 7.41 6.87 20.19
C ASP A 9 6.97 6.40 21.60
N GLU A 10 5.74 5.86 21.72
CA GLU A 10 5.21 5.33 22.97
C GLU A 10 5.75 3.92 23.26
N PRO A 11 6.56 3.72 24.34
CA PRO A 11 7.15 2.41 24.64
C PRO A 11 6.09 1.34 24.93
N ASP A 12 5.00 1.70 25.59
CA ASP A 12 3.91 0.78 25.93
C ASP A 12 3.23 0.21 24.66
N ILE A 13 3.03 1.07 23.66
CA ILE A 13 2.45 0.66 22.37
C ILE A 13 3.41 -0.29 21.65
N ARG A 14 4.72 0.03 21.59
CA ARG A 14 5.70 -0.86 20.99
C ARG A 14 5.75 -2.21 21.69
N GLU A 15 5.71 -2.24 23.02
CA GLU A 15 5.71 -3.50 23.79
C GLU A 15 4.47 -4.36 23.48
N ILE A 16 3.28 -3.75 23.45
CA ILE A 16 2.01 -4.43 23.10
C ILE A 16 2.09 -5.00 21.68
N LEU A 17 2.56 -4.21 20.72
CA LEU A 17 2.70 -4.63 19.34
C LEU A 17 3.71 -5.77 19.21
N ARG A 18 4.91 -5.60 19.75
CA ARG A 18 5.98 -6.61 19.73
C ARG A 18 5.48 -7.93 20.32
N TYR A 19 4.95 -7.92 21.54
CA TYR A 19 4.48 -9.14 22.20
C TYR A 19 3.45 -9.91 21.36
N ASN A 20 2.46 -9.20 20.80
CA ASN A 20 1.39 -9.84 20.05
C ASN A 20 1.86 -10.34 18.66
N LEU A 21 2.73 -9.59 18.00
CA LEU A 21 3.25 -9.95 16.68
C LEU A 21 4.28 -11.08 16.75
N GLU A 22 5.17 -11.08 17.74
CA GLU A 22 6.07 -12.21 17.99
C GLU A 22 5.31 -13.49 18.30
N LYS A 23 4.26 -13.40 19.12
CA LYS A 23 3.35 -14.52 19.39
C LYS A 23 2.62 -15.03 18.14
N ALA A 24 2.39 -14.17 17.17
CA ALA A 24 1.83 -14.52 15.87
C ALA A 24 2.86 -15.09 14.88
N GLY A 25 4.15 -15.16 15.25
CA GLY A 25 5.22 -15.77 14.46
C GLY A 25 5.98 -14.81 13.55
N PHE A 26 5.97 -13.52 13.84
CA PHE A 26 6.75 -12.50 13.11
C PHE A 26 8.09 -12.20 13.80
N ASN A 27 9.08 -11.81 13.01
CA ASN A 27 10.31 -11.20 13.53
C ASN A 27 10.09 -9.69 13.63
N ILE A 28 10.41 -9.09 14.77
CA ILE A 28 10.14 -7.70 15.05
C ILE A 28 11.43 -6.90 15.16
N THR A 29 11.46 -5.78 14.46
CA THR A 29 12.43 -4.69 14.65
C THR A 29 11.66 -3.49 15.17
N GLU A 30 12.15 -2.83 16.22
CA GLU A 30 11.54 -1.65 16.79
C GLU A 30 12.32 -0.39 16.44
N ALA A 31 11.61 0.71 16.18
CA ALA A 31 12.17 2.05 16.07
C ALA A 31 11.37 3.01 16.96
N VAL A 32 12.07 3.94 17.60
CA VAL A 32 11.50 4.86 18.60
C VAL A 32 11.10 6.21 18.04
N ASN A 33 11.46 6.49 16.80
CA ASN A 33 11.13 7.72 16.06
C ASN A 33 11.36 7.53 14.56
N GLY A 34 11.04 8.57 13.78
CA GLY A 34 11.13 8.51 12.33
C GLY A 34 12.55 8.39 11.78
N ASP A 35 13.56 8.97 12.44
CA ASP A 35 14.95 8.87 11.98
C ASP A 35 15.51 7.48 12.26
N ASP A 36 15.27 6.93 13.44
CA ASP A 36 15.61 5.54 13.81
C ASP A 36 14.91 4.52 12.87
N ALA A 37 13.69 4.83 12.43
CA ALA A 37 12.99 4.01 11.47
C ALA A 37 13.70 3.95 10.11
N LEU A 38 14.13 5.11 9.58
CA LEU A 38 14.81 5.18 8.28
C LEU A 38 16.14 4.42 8.28
N ASP A 39 16.87 4.42 9.42
CA ASP A 39 18.12 3.66 9.57
C ASP A 39 17.88 2.14 9.60
N LYS A 40 16.68 1.70 10.01
CA LYS A 40 16.30 0.29 10.14
C LYS A 40 15.53 -0.28 8.95
N VAL A 41 15.10 0.56 8.01
CA VAL A 41 14.45 0.09 6.79
C VAL A 41 15.46 -0.65 5.93
N SER A 42 15.23 -1.93 5.70
CA SER A 42 16.05 -2.80 4.85
C SER A 42 15.22 -3.40 3.71
N ARG A 43 15.92 -4.02 2.73
CA ARG A 43 15.25 -4.75 1.63
C ARG A 43 14.58 -6.04 2.08
N ASP A 44 14.97 -6.58 3.24
CA ASP A 44 14.43 -7.82 3.80
C ASP A 44 13.20 -7.58 4.67
N LEU A 45 12.73 -6.33 4.75
CA LEU A 45 11.55 -5.96 5.48
C LEU A 45 10.29 -6.34 4.69
N ASP A 46 9.39 -7.09 5.33
CA ASP A 46 8.13 -7.53 4.71
C ASP A 46 6.98 -6.56 4.94
N LEU A 47 7.01 -5.77 6.05
CA LEU A 47 5.99 -4.78 6.38
C LEU A 47 6.50 -3.78 7.41
N ALA A 48 6.06 -2.53 7.33
CA ALA A 48 6.27 -1.51 8.36
C ALA A 48 4.93 -1.06 8.97
N ILE A 49 4.93 -0.90 10.30
CA ILE A 49 3.84 -0.29 11.07
C ILE A 49 4.38 1.05 11.56
N LEU A 50 3.76 2.15 11.14
CA LEU A 50 4.22 3.50 11.45
C LEU A 50 3.16 4.26 12.25
N ASP A 51 3.51 4.73 13.44
CA ASP A 51 2.69 5.77 14.06
C ASP A 51 2.80 7.06 13.27
N ILE A 52 1.68 7.76 13.11
CA ILE A 52 1.64 9.05 12.41
C ILE A 52 2.18 10.14 13.30
N MET A 53 1.78 10.14 14.58
CA MET A 53 2.02 11.26 15.50
C MET A 53 3.29 11.06 16.33
N MET A 54 4.45 11.13 15.71
CA MET A 54 5.73 11.05 16.42
C MET A 54 6.42 12.41 16.50
N PRO A 55 7.19 12.68 17.57
CA PRO A 55 8.02 13.86 17.66
C PRO A 55 9.10 13.90 16.58
N GLY A 56 9.36 15.07 16.03
CA GLY A 56 10.36 15.25 14.97
C GLY A 56 9.81 14.87 13.61
N ARG A 57 10.24 13.76 13.05
CA ARG A 57 9.77 13.24 11.76
C ARG A 57 8.51 12.40 11.94
N ASP A 58 7.39 12.87 11.41
CA ASP A 58 6.12 12.16 11.48
C ASP A 58 6.08 10.90 10.59
N GLY A 59 5.10 10.03 10.81
CA GLY A 59 4.97 8.77 10.06
C GLY A 59 4.75 8.99 8.55
N TYR A 60 4.14 10.09 8.16
CA TYR A 60 3.96 10.44 6.74
C TYR A 60 5.28 10.80 6.07
N GLU A 61 6.14 11.54 6.77
CA GLU A 61 7.47 11.86 6.27
C GLU A 61 8.36 10.63 6.15
N VAL A 62 8.27 9.70 7.12
CA VAL A 62 8.97 8.40 7.06
C VAL A 62 8.50 7.61 5.84
N CYS A 63 7.19 7.47 5.65
CA CYS A 63 6.62 6.78 4.49
C CYS A 63 7.11 7.39 3.18
N ARG A 64 7.03 8.71 3.04
CA ARG A 64 7.49 9.41 1.84
C ARG A 64 8.97 9.14 1.57
N LYS A 65 9.84 9.19 2.59
CA LYS A 65 11.26 8.90 2.45
C LYS A 65 11.53 7.46 2.01
N ILE A 66 10.82 6.49 2.58
CA ILE A 66 10.87 5.10 2.16
C ILE A 66 10.50 4.98 0.67
N ARG A 67 9.45 5.67 0.24
CA ARG A 67 8.99 5.66 -1.15
C ARG A 67 9.95 6.38 -2.11
N GLU A 68 10.56 7.49 -1.69
CA GLU A 68 11.59 8.21 -2.46
C GLU A 68 12.84 7.34 -2.73
N GLN A 69 13.13 6.39 -1.86
CA GLN A 69 14.23 5.41 -2.02
C GLN A 69 13.85 4.23 -2.95
N GLY A 70 12.66 4.24 -3.54
CA GLY A 70 12.18 3.15 -4.40
C GLY A 70 11.74 1.90 -3.62
N ASN A 71 11.58 1.98 -2.29
CA ASN A 71 11.16 0.85 -1.47
C ASN A 71 9.62 0.71 -1.47
N THR A 72 9.13 -0.47 -1.86
CA THR A 72 7.69 -0.80 -1.98
C THR A 72 7.14 -1.57 -0.78
N VAL A 73 7.92 -1.69 0.30
CA VAL A 73 7.47 -2.39 1.51
C VAL A 73 6.07 -1.94 1.93
N PRO A 74 5.14 -2.84 2.23
CA PRO A 74 3.82 -2.48 2.73
C PRO A 74 3.91 -1.66 4.00
N ILE A 75 3.13 -0.57 4.08
CA ILE A 75 3.10 0.34 5.23
C ILE A 75 1.68 0.42 5.78
N VAL A 76 1.53 0.08 7.05
CA VAL A 76 0.30 0.24 7.83
C VAL A 76 0.51 1.40 8.79
N PHE A 77 -0.32 2.42 8.69
CA PHE A 77 -0.29 3.52 9.66
C PHE A 77 -1.10 3.21 10.91
N LEU A 78 -0.56 3.58 12.08
CA LEU A 78 -1.32 3.70 13.31
C LEU A 78 -1.67 5.17 13.54
N THR A 79 -2.91 5.47 13.89
CA THR A 79 -3.34 6.85 14.07
C THR A 79 -4.33 7.01 15.22
N ALA A 80 -4.16 8.06 16.02
CA ALA A 80 -5.15 8.52 16.97
C ALA A 80 -6.18 9.48 16.31
N MET A 81 -5.94 9.87 15.05
CA MET A 81 -6.74 10.88 14.35
C MET A 81 -8.06 10.33 13.84
N ASP A 82 -9.10 11.16 13.97
CA ASP A 82 -10.51 10.84 13.69
C ASP A 82 -11.02 11.52 12.41
N ARG A 83 -10.13 12.06 11.59
CA ARG A 83 -10.53 12.85 10.43
C ARG A 83 -10.30 12.09 9.13
N GLU A 84 -11.35 11.97 8.34
CA GLU A 84 -11.34 11.48 6.94
C GLU A 84 -10.20 12.09 6.10
N PHE A 85 -9.80 13.31 6.42
CA PHE A 85 -8.73 14.04 5.74
C PHE A 85 -7.34 13.43 6.00
N ASP A 86 -7.11 12.85 7.15
CA ASP A 86 -5.81 12.26 7.52
C ASP A 86 -5.62 10.89 6.88
N GLU A 87 -6.69 10.13 6.69
CA GLU A 87 -6.68 8.88 5.93
C GLU A 87 -6.32 9.13 4.45
N VAL A 88 -6.94 10.14 3.84
CA VAL A 88 -6.62 10.55 2.45
C VAL A 88 -5.15 10.98 2.35
N ARG A 89 -4.65 11.79 3.28
CA ARG A 89 -3.25 12.25 3.29
C ARG A 89 -2.25 11.10 3.37
N GLY A 90 -2.49 10.12 4.20
CA GLY A 90 -1.57 9.01 4.33
C GLY A 90 -1.59 8.05 3.15
N LEU A 91 -2.76 7.80 2.59
CA LEU A 91 -2.84 7.12 1.31
C LEU A 91 -2.12 7.95 0.22
N GLU A 92 -2.20 9.29 0.28
CA GLU A 92 -1.46 10.18 -0.59
C GLU A 92 0.06 10.09 -0.47
N VAL A 93 0.63 9.75 0.65
CA VAL A 93 2.08 9.55 0.80
C VAL A 93 2.54 8.13 0.47
N GLY A 94 1.61 7.22 0.17
CA GLY A 94 1.92 5.84 -0.27
C GLY A 94 1.79 4.76 0.81
N GLY A 95 0.97 5.00 1.84
CA GLY A 95 0.54 3.97 2.79
C GLY A 95 -0.41 2.95 2.16
N ASP A 96 -0.44 1.77 2.70
CA ASP A 96 -1.23 0.63 2.18
C ASP A 96 -2.49 0.36 3.01
N ASP A 97 -2.47 0.68 4.30
CA ASP A 97 -3.61 0.53 5.21
C ASP A 97 -3.49 1.46 6.43
N TYR A 98 -4.62 1.61 7.14
CA TYR A 98 -4.76 2.40 8.35
C TYR A 98 -5.37 1.61 9.47
N VAL A 99 -4.84 1.78 10.67
CA VAL A 99 -5.41 1.22 11.90
C VAL A 99 -5.53 2.32 12.94
N ARG A 100 -6.75 2.55 13.38
CA ARG A 100 -7.06 3.58 14.37
C ARG A 100 -6.73 3.12 15.79
N LYS A 101 -6.08 3.96 16.57
CA LYS A 101 -5.91 3.82 18.02
C LYS A 101 -7.19 4.29 18.76
N PRO A 102 -7.71 3.55 19.78
CA PRO A 102 -7.21 2.27 20.26
C PRO A 102 -7.60 1.11 19.35
N PHE A 103 -6.69 0.18 19.11
CA PHE A 103 -6.89 -0.97 18.22
C PHE A 103 -6.88 -2.31 18.98
N SER A 104 -7.56 -3.29 18.40
CA SER A 104 -7.43 -4.68 18.85
C SER A 104 -6.19 -5.31 18.21
N PRO A 105 -5.23 -5.84 19.00
CA PRO A 105 -4.08 -6.56 18.43
C PRO A 105 -4.48 -7.71 17.50
N ARG A 106 -5.58 -8.40 17.80
CA ARG A 106 -6.12 -9.46 16.95
C ARG A 106 -6.56 -8.94 15.58
N MET A 107 -7.22 -7.79 15.54
CA MET A 107 -7.64 -7.14 14.30
C MET A 107 -6.44 -6.69 13.48
N LEU A 108 -5.45 -6.07 14.13
CA LEU A 108 -4.21 -5.64 13.48
C LEU A 108 -3.47 -6.84 12.85
N ILE A 109 -3.31 -7.94 13.59
CA ILE A 109 -2.67 -9.17 13.08
C ILE A 109 -3.44 -9.74 11.89
N ALA A 110 -4.78 -9.74 11.93
CA ALA A 110 -5.59 -10.20 10.81
C ALA A 110 -5.35 -9.34 9.55
N ARG A 111 -5.26 -8.00 9.68
CA ARG A 111 -4.93 -7.09 8.59
C ARG A 111 -3.51 -7.31 8.04
N ILE A 112 -2.52 -7.42 8.91
CA ILE A 112 -1.14 -7.73 8.53
C ILE A 112 -1.07 -9.03 7.75
N ASN A 113 -1.71 -10.10 8.24
CA ASN A 113 -1.76 -11.38 7.55
C ASN A 113 -2.45 -11.28 6.18
N ALA A 114 -3.52 -10.49 6.06
CA ALA A 114 -4.18 -10.26 4.79
C ALA A 114 -3.26 -9.55 3.80
N ILE A 115 -2.54 -8.52 4.25
CA ILE A 115 -1.55 -7.81 3.43
C ILE A 115 -0.44 -8.77 2.98
N LEU A 116 0.17 -9.52 3.89
CA LEU A 116 1.28 -10.44 3.60
C LEU A 116 0.85 -11.63 2.73
N ARG A 117 -0.33 -12.20 2.96
CA ARG A 117 -0.87 -13.30 2.15
C ARG A 117 -1.07 -12.90 0.69
N ARG A 118 -1.48 -11.68 0.42
CA ARG A 118 -1.63 -11.17 -0.95
C ARG A 118 -0.28 -11.10 -1.66
N VAL A 119 0.80 -10.71 -0.95
CA VAL A 119 2.17 -10.79 -1.48
C VAL A 119 2.45 -12.22 -1.96
N ASP A 120 2.16 -13.20 -1.11
CA ASP A 120 2.46 -14.61 -1.39
C ASP A 120 1.53 -15.21 -2.48
N GLN A 121 0.25 -14.83 -2.53
CA GLN A 121 -0.72 -15.35 -3.52
C GLN A 121 -0.52 -14.79 -4.93
N ILE A 122 -0.15 -13.53 -5.05
CA ILE A 122 0.20 -12.93 -6.34
C ILE A 122 1.50 -13.56 -6.85
N SER A 123 2.43 -13.88 -5.95
CA SER A 123 3.66 -14.60 -6.28
C SER A 123 3.41 -16.03 -6.78
N SER A 124 2.32 -16.70 -6.41
CA SER A 124 2.03 -18.09 -6.79
C SER A 124 1.30 -18.27 -8.13
N LYS A 125 0.71 -17.22 -8.69
CA LYS A 125 -0.02 -17.21 -9.97
C LYS A 125 0.57 -16.23 -10.99
N GLY A 126 1.88 -16.03 -10.96
CA GLY A 126 2.55 -14.99 -11.71
C GLY A 126 2.25 -15.01 -13.19
N THR A 127 1.64 -13.95 -13.65
CA THR A 127 1.42 -13.67 -15.07
C THR A 127 2.17 -12.38 -15.42
N SER A 128 2.97 -12.44 -16.45
CA SER A 128 3.44 -11.21 -17.10
C SER A 128 2.35 -10.73 -18.04
N ILE A 129 1.90 -9.49 -17.86
CA ILE A 129 0.86 -8.88 -18.70
C ILE A 129 1.48 -7.67 -19.35
N SER A 130 1.29 -7.52 -20.67
CA SER A 130 1.81 -6.38 -21.41
C SER A 130 0.73 -5.78 -22.33
N PHE A 131 0.76 -4.46 -22.43
CA PHE A 131 0.01 -3.68 -23.41
C PHE A 131 0.95 -2.59 -23.94
N GLY A 132 1.33 -2.70 -25.21
CA GLY A 132 2.35 -1.82 -25.80
C GLY A 132 3.61 -1.82 -24.95
N ASP A 133 4.04 -0.63 -24.52
CA ASP A 133 5.27 -0.45 -23.72
C ASP A 133 5.05 -0.59 -22.19
N LEU A 134 3.83 -0.85 -21.75
CA LEU A 134 3.50 -1.10 -20.34
C LEU A 134 3.51 -2.59 -20.05
N GLU A 135 4.38 -3.01 -19.15
CA GLU A 135 4.53 -4.39 -18.70
C GLU A 135 4.39 -4.46 -17.20
N ILE A 136 3.69 -5.47 -16.68
CA ILE A 136 3.68 -5.81 -15.26
C ILE A 136 4.01 -7.28 -15.07
N ASN A 137 4.79 -7.57 -14.05
CA ASN A 137 5.04 -8.93 -13.60
C ASN A 137 4.51 -9.08 -12.17
N THR A 138 3.43 -9.84 -12.04
CA THR A 138 2.76 -10.00 -10.75
C THR A 138 3.52 -10.90 -9.76
N LEU A 139 4.50 -11.71 -10.23
CA LEU A 139 5.40 -12.49 -9.38
C LEU A 139 6.41 -11.62 -8.66
N THR A 140 7.02 -10.71 -9.41
CA THR A 140 8.13 -9.89 -8.92
C THR A 140 7.68 -8.52 -8.40
N TYR A 141 6.40 -8.18 -8.56
CA TYR A 141 5.86 -6.84 -8.30
C TYR A 141 6.58 -5.73 -9.08
N ILE A 142 7.12 -6.07 -10.24
CA ILE A 142 7.80 -5.11 -11.11
C ILE A 142 6.84 -4.66 -12.21
N ALA A 143 6.68 -3.36 -12.34
CA ALA A 143 6.08 -2.72 -13.51
C ALA A 143 7.19 -2.06 -14.34
N LYS A 144 7.02 -2.07 -15.66
CA LYS A 144 7.91 -1.37 -16.60
C LYS A 144 7.09 -0.56 -17.59
N LEU A 145 7.60 0.60 -17.93
CA LEU A 145 7.05 1.46 -18.97
C LEU A 145 8.19 1.89 -19.89
N GLU A 146 8.03 1.64 -21.19
CA GLU A 146 9.09 1.91 -22.19
C GLU A 146 10.44 1.25 -21.82
N GLY A 147 10.39 0.04 -21.26
CA GLY A 147 11.56 -0.72 -20.81
C GLY A 147 12.17 -0.26 -19.48
N ASN A 148 11.76 0.89 -18.93
CA ASN A 148 12.23 1.41 -17.66
C ASN A 148 11.33 0.93 -16.52
N GLU A 149 11.90 0.70 -15.34
CA GLU A 149 11.13 0.32 -14.17
C GLU A 149 10.20 1.46 -13.74
N LEU A 150 8.91 1.15 -13.64
CA LEU A 150 7.85 2.05 -13.19
C LEU A 150 7.58 1.78 -11.72
N TYR A 151 8.04 2.68 -10.86
CA TYR A 151 7.84 2.57 -9.44
C TYR A 151 6.37 2.81 -9.04
N LEU A 152 5.72 1.76 -8.53
CA LEU A 152 4.34 1.81 -8.02
C LEU A 152 4.30 1.29 -6.58
N PRO A 153 3.83 2.08 -5.61
CA PRO A 153 3.42 1.56 -4.31
C PRO A 153 2.45 0.40 -4.48
N ARG A 154 2.42 -0.49 -3.52
CA ARG A 154 1.73 -1.76 -3.62
C ARG A 154 0.29 -1.64 -4.10
N LYS A 155 -0.52 -0.76 -3.50
CA LYS A 155 -1.94 -0.59 -3.89
C LYS A 155 -2.12 -0.03 -5.31
N GLU A 156 -1.21 0.83 -5.75
CA GLU A 156 -1.18 1.30 -7.13
C GLU A 156 -0.84 0.16 -8.10
N PHE A 157 0.13 -0.69 -7.73
CA PHE A 157 0.49 -1.88 -8.50
C PHE A 157 -0.68 -2.87 -8.59
N GLU A 158 -1.30 -3.22 -7.44
CA GLU A 158 -2.44 -4.14 -7.38
C GLU A 158 -3.62 -3.63 -8.23
N LEU A 159 -3.92 -2.34 -8.14
CA LEU A 159 -4.99 -1.71 -8.90
C LEU A 159 -4.71 -1.70 -10.41
N LEU A 160 -3.47 -1.36 -10.82
CA LEU A 160 -3.07 -1.40 -12.21
C LEU A 160 -3.08 -2.84 -12.75
N ALA A 161 -2.55 -3.80 -12.00
CA ALA A 161 -2.56 -5.22 -12.35
C ALA A 161 -3.98 -5.76 -12.51
N PHE A 162 -4.89 -5.38 -11.61
CA PHE A 162 -6.29 -5.74 -11.69
C PHE A 162 -6.93 -5.23 -12.99
N PHE A 163 -6.70 -3.97 -13.33
CA PHE A 163 -7.20 -3.37 -14.58
C PHE A 163 -6.61 -4.02 -15.83
N MET A 164 -5.30 -4.28 -15.83
CA MET A 164 -4.63 -4.91 -16.97
C MET A 164 -5.07 -6.36 -17.18
N ASN A 165 -5.47 -7.07 -16.12
CA ASN A 165 -6.06 -8.41 -16.24
C ASN A 165 -7.48 -8.40 -16.82
N GLN A 166 -8.17 -7.27 -16.79
CA GLN A 166 -9.57 -7.16 -17.19
C GLN A 166 -9.80 -5.91 -18.08
N PRO A 167 -9.15 -5.83 -19.24
CA PRO A 167 -9.23 -4.68 -20.12
C PRO A 167 -10.67 -4.49 -20.63
N ASN A 168 -11.04 -3.24 -20.85
CA ASN A 168 -12.33 -2.79 -21.36
C ASN A 168 -13.54 -3.00 -20.43
N ILE A 169 -13.36 -3.62 -19.26
CA ILE A 169 -14.43 -3.76 -18.27
C ILE A 169 -14.47 -2.49 -17.41
N ILE A 170 -15.68 -2.03 -17.11
CA ILE A 170 -15.93 -0.89 -16.22
C ILE A 170 -16.17 -1.44 -14.82
N PHE A 171 -15.50 -0.86 -13.84
CA PHE A 171 -15.65 -1.18 -12.42
C PHE A 171 -16.09 0.07 -11.66
N SER A 172 -17.07 -0.08 -10.78
CA SER A 172 -17.46 0.98 -9.85
C SER A 172 -16.36 1.21 -8.79
N ARG A 173 -16.42 2.34 -8.08
CA ARG A 173 -15.50 2.61 -6.98
C ARG A 173 -15.64 1.58 -5.87
N GLU A 174 -16.86 1.21 -5.52
CA GLU A 174 -17.17 0.20 -4.52
C GLU A 174 -16.60 -1.17 -4.89
N GLU A 175 -16.75 -1.59 -6.16
CA GLU A 175 -16.17 -2.84 -6.65
C GLU A 175 -14.64 -2.84 -6.59
N LEU A 176 -14.00 -1.72 -6.94
CA LEU A 176 -12.54 -1.58 -6.85
C LEU A 176 -12.08 -1.60 -5.38
N LEU A 177 -12.80 -0.93 -4.49
CA LEU A 177 -12.54 -0.96 -3.06
C LEU A 177 -12.62 -2.38 -2.52
N SER A 178 -13.75 -3.06 -2.72
CA SER A 178 -13.95 -4.42 -2.19
C SER A 178 -12.94 -5.42 -2.74
N ARG A 179 -12.47 -5.26 -3.98
CA ARG A 179 -11.50 -6.18 -4.61
C ARG A 179 -10.05 -5.90 -4.24
N ILE A 180 -9.70 -4.63 -4.01
CA ILE A 180 -8.31 -4.23 -3.75
C ILE A 180 -8.06 -3.95 -2.27
N TRP A 181 -9.09 -3.59 -1.48
CA TRP A 181 -8.94 -3.24 -0.05
C TRP A 181 -9.65 -4.18 0.92
N GLU A 182 -10.41 -5.19 0.50
CA GLU A 182 -11.26 -6.07 1.33
C GLU A 182 -12.34 -5.34 2.19
N GLU A 183 -13.40 -6.07 2.54
CA GLU A 183 -14.62 -5.52 3.19
C GLU A 183 -14.42 -4.95 4.61
N ASP A 184 -13.27 -5.20 5.26
CA ASP A 184 -13.02 -4.79 6.65
C ASP A 184 -12.30 -3.43 6.79
N VAL A 185 -12.06 -2.72 5.70
CA VAL A 185 -11.41 -1.41 5.73
C VAL A 185 -12.48 -0.34 5.56
N PHE A 186 -12.65 0.51 6.57
CA PHE A 186 -13.39 1.77 6.44
C PHE A 186 -12.61 2.73 5.52
N VAL A 187 -12.53 2.40 4.24
CA VAL A 187 -11.89 3.24 3.23
C VAL A 187 -12.97 4.00 2.49
N VAL A 188 -12.82 5.30 2.41
CA VAL A 188 -13.79 6.18 1.73
C VAL A 188 -13.66 6.04 0.22
N ASP A 189 -14.75 6.16 -0.51
CA ASP A 189 -14.81 6.09 -1.99
C ASP A 189 -13.76 6.94 -2.71
N ARG A 190 -13.35 8.06 -2.11
CA ARG A 190 -12.30 8.96 -2.63
C ARG A 190 -10.91 8.35 -2.69
N THR A 191 -10.64 7.29 -1.95
CA THR A 191 -9.34 6.58 -1.96
C THR A 191 -9.00 6.07 -3.36
N ILE A 192 -9.98 5.51 -4.08
CA ILE A 192 -9.78 5.03 -5.45
C ILE A 192 -9.36 6.16 -6.38
N ASP A 193 -10.00 7.33 -6.27
CA ASP A 193 -9.72 8.48 -7.14
C ASP A 193 -8.27 8.96 -6.96
N VAL A 194 -7.76 8.94 -5.73
CA VAL A 194 -6.37 9.30 -5.40
C VAL A 194 -5.39 8.34 -6.08
N HIS A 195 -5.58 7.04 -5.90
CA HIS A 195 -4.70 6.03 -6.50
C HIS A 195 -4.76 6.03 -8.03
N ILE A 196 -5.96 6.18 -8.62
CA ILE A 196 -6.12 6.34 -10.07
C ILE A 196 -5.34 7.54 -10.60
N ASN A 197 -5.44 8.69 -9.93
CA ASN A 197 -4.74 9.90 -10.37
C ASN A 197 -3.21 9.73 -10.28
N ARG A 198 -2.70 9.02 -9.29
CA ARG A 198 -1.27 8.73 -9.14
C ARG A 198 -0.77 7.77 -10.21
N ILE A 199 -1.50 6.68 -10.46
CA ILE A 199 -1.17 5.77 -11.54
C ILE A 199 -1.15 6.54 -12.86
N ARG A 200 -2.15 7.36 -13.15
CA ARG A 200 -2.18 8.21 -14.35
C ARG A 200 -0.98 9.14 -14.46
N SER A 201 -0.59 9.79 -13.35
CA SER A 201 0.58 10.66 -13.31
C SER A 201 1.85 9.92 -13.67
N LYS A 202 2.01 8.69 -13.17
CA LYS A 202 3.17 7.83 -13.43
C LYS A 202 3.17 7.23 -14.84
N LEU A 203 2.00 6.95 -15.38
CA LEU A 203 1.85 6.48 -16.77
C LEU A 203 2.15 7.57 -17.83
N GLY A 204 2.27 8.83 -17.45
CA GLY A 204 2.66 9.92 -18.34
C GLY A 204 1.75 10.06 -19.56
N ILE A 205 2.28 9.82 -20.75
CA ILE A 205 1.52 9.90 -22.01
C ILE A 205 0.42 8.84 -22.12
N TYR A 206 0.57 7.71 -21.42
CA TYR A 206 -0.40 6.60 -21.37
C TYR A 206 -1.50 6.80 -20.30
N LYS A 207 -1.54 7.93 -19.61
CA LYS A 207 -2.53 8.23 -18.55
C LYS A 207 -3.99 8.00 -18.95
N ASN A 208 -4.29 8.21 -20.23
CA ASN A 208 -5.64 8.05 -20.79
C ASN A 208 -6.04 6.59 -20.98
N TRP A 209 -5.15 5.62 -20.77
CA TRP A 209 -5.50 4.20 -20.77
C TRP A 209 -6.39 3.82 -19.58
N ILE A 210 -6.31 4.58 -18.47
CA ILE A 210 -7.30 4.48 -17.40
C ILE A 210 -8.34 5.57 -17.63
N GLU A 211 -9.50 5.19 -18.15
CA GLU A 211 -10.61 6.11 -18.46
C GLU A 211 -11.53 6.26 -17.25
N THR A 212 -12.04 7.48 -17.02
CA THR A 212 -13.15 7.70 -16.10
C THR A 212 -14.46 7.60 -16.88
N VAL A 213 -15.33 6.68 -16.48
CA VAL A 213 -16.70 6.58 -16.99
C VAL A 213 -17.60 7.37 -16.03
N LYS A 214 -17.98 8.57 -16.45
CA LYS A 214 -18.70 9.55 -15.61
C LYS A 214 -19.97 8.93 -15.00
N GLY A 215 -20.09 9.02 -13.67
CA GLY A 215 -21.23 8.49 -12.91
C GLY A 215 -21.20 6.97 -12.69
N VAL A 216 -20.18 6.25 -13.22
CA VAL A 216 -20.09 4.78 -13.10
C VAL A 216 -18.81 4.37 -12.37
N GLY A 217 -17.63 4.75 -12.88
CA GLY A 217 -16.36 4.29 -12.30
C GLY A 217 -15.18 4.43 -13.27
N TYR A 218 -14.35 3.40 -13.36
CA TYR A 218 -13.12 3.39 -14.14
C TYR A 218 -12.99 2.18 -15.03
N ARG A 219 -12.23 2.32 -16.11
CA ARG A 219 -11.95 1.27 -17.08
C ARG A 219 -10.51 1.41 -17.58
N PHE A 220 -9.81 0.29 -17.75
CA PHE A 220 -8.55 0.25 -18.48
C PHE A 220 -8.83 -0.02 -19.96
N ARG A 221 -8.42 0.92 -20.81
CA ARG A 221 -8.59 0.84 -22.26
C ARG A 221 -7.29 1.23 -22.96
N PRO A 222 -6.35 0.26 -23.13
CA PRO A 222 -5.13 0.54 -23.86
C PRO A 222 -5.48 0.89 -25.31
N LYS A 223 -4.88 1.96 -25.83
CA LYS A 223 -4.93 2.25 -27.27
C LYS A 223 -3.80 1.48 -27.92
N GLN A 224 -4.13 0.80 -28.98
CA GLN A 224 -3.15 0.19 -29.89
C GLN A 224 -2.33 1.26 -30.59
#